data_1fa3eb7161008bc95da578ed34f7e768
#
_entry.id   1fa3eb7161008bc95da578ed34f7e768
#
_cell.length_a   1.000
_cell.length_b   1.000
_cell.length_c   1.000
_cell.angle_alpha   90.00
_cell.angle_beta   90.00
_cell.angle_gamma   90.00
#
_symmetry.space_group_name_H-M   'P 1'
#
loop_
_entity.id
_entity.type
_entity.pdbx_description
1 polymer ?
#
loop_
_entity_poly.entity_id
_entity_poly.type
_entity_poly.pdbx_seq_one_letter_code
_entity_poly.pdbx_strand_id
1 'polypeptide(L)'
;MEIENFKNKTLLITGGTGSFGNAVLERFLTTSIKEIRILSRDEEKQHRMRVRYKNPKLRFYIGDVRDSYTLSDAFSGVDYVFHAAALKQVPSCEFFPIEAVKTNVLGTENVLNAAIAHQVKKVVCLSTDKAVYPINAMGMTKGIMEKIMIAKSRNSAETEIVGTRYGNVMSSRGSVIPLFFEQICQKQELTVTAPAMTRFMMTLSEAVELVIFAFLNGEKGDIFVQKSPAAPVWDLAQAMQVLYNYSREPKIIGMRNGEKIHETLLTREEMAVSVDLGRYYRIPAPSGDLNYEKYLSEGEPERTQTEEYNSENTQRLTVEELMSLLKSIGYDGIIP
;
A
#
# COMPACT_ATOMS: atom_id res chain seq x y z
N MET A 1 -20.51 1.41 -4.43
CA MET A 1 -20.26 1.48 -2.97
C MET A 1 -20.52 2.90 -2.54
N GLU A 2 -21.48 3.09 -1.63
CA GLU A 2 -21.98 4.42 -1.26
C GLU A 2 -20.94 5.21 -0.46
N ILE A 3 -20.41 6.25 -1.05
CA ILE A 3 -19.46 7.18 -0.44
C ILE A 3 -20.22 8.27 0.36
N GLU A 4 -21.52 8.10 0.62
CA GLU A 4 -22.33 9.02 1.42
C GLU A 4 -21.82 9.18 2.86
N ASN A 5 -21.16 8.17 3.42
CA ASN A 5 -20.55 8.22 4.75
C ASN A 5 -19.50 9.33 4.92
N PHE A 6 -18.94 9.84 3.82
CA PHE A 6 -17.96 10.93 3.84
C PHE A 6 -18.58 12.32 3.61
N LYS A 7 -19.90 12.42 3.47
CA LYS A 7 -20.59 13.70 3.30
C LYS A 7 -20.30 14.62 4.49
N ASN A 8 -19.89 15.84 4.17
CA ASN A 8 -19.55 16.87 5.15
C ASN A 8 -18.38 16.49 6.09
N LYS A 9 -17.52 15.52 5.72
CA LYS A 9 -16.37 15.05 6.50
C LYS A 9 -15.07 15.66 6.03
N THR A 10 -14.07 15.64 6.90
CA THR A 10 -12.71 16.05 6.61
C THR A 10 -11.80 14.82 6.57
N LEU A 11 -11.09 14.62 5.45
CA LEU A 11 -10.08 13.56 5.25
C LEU A 11 -8.69 14.17 5.27
N LEU A 12 -7.79 13.65 6.09
CA LEU A 12 -6.36 13.93 6.04
C LEU A 12 -5.63 12.81 5.31
N ILE A 13 -4.76 13.17 4.37
CA ILE A 13 -3.88 12.23 3.65
C ILE A 13 -2.43 12.58 3.98
N THR A 14 -1.76 11.75 4.78
CA THR A 14 -0.32 11.88 4.99
C THR A 14 0.42 11.26 3.81
N GLY A 15 1.52 11.89 3.37
CA GLY A 15 2.17 11.46 2.12
C GLY A 15 1.32 11.72 0.88
N GLY A 16 0.35 12.64 0.96
CA GLY A 16 -0.63 12.92 -0.07
C GLY A 16 -0.07 13.40 -1.40
N THR A 17 1.19 13.86 -1.46
CA THR A 17 1.89 14.22 -2.70
C THR A 17 2.49 13.01 -3.45
N GLY A 18 2.41 11.81 -2.88
CA GLY A 18 2.81 10.56 -3.52
C GLY A 18 1.76 10.06 -4.53
N SER A 19 2.14 9.08 -5.37
CA SER A 19 1.21 8.53 -6.39
C SER A 19 -0.07 7.98 -5.77
N PHE A 20 0.04 7.22 -4.66
CA PHE A 20 -1.11 6.65 -3.98
C PHE A 20 -1.98 7.72 -3.31
N GLY A 21 -1.34 8.66 -2.60
CA GLY A 21 -2.06 9.78 -1.99
C GLY A 21 -2.82 10.64 -3.00
N ASN A 22 -2.25 10.87 -4.18
CA ASN A 22 -2.94 11.55 -5.29
C ASN A 22 -4.16 10.75 -5.80
N ALA A 23 -4.03 9.44 -5.97
CA ALA A 23 -5.13 8.62 -6.46
C ALA A 23 -6.31 8.59 -5.45
N VAL A 24 -6.00 8.47 -4.15
CA VAL A 24 -7.02 8.59 -3.10
C VAL A 24 -7.66 9.98 -3.11
N LEU A 25 -6.86 11.04 -3.22
CA LEU A 25 -7.35 12.41 -3.36
C LEU A 25 -8.33 12.52 -4.55
N GLU A 26 -7.93 12.10 -5.75
CA GLU A 26 -8.75 12.19 -6.96
C GLU A 26 -10.11 11.48 -6.79
N ARG A 27 -10.08 10.30 -6.18
CA ARG A 27 -11.29 9.52 -5.90
C ARG A 27 -12.22 10.22 -4.91
N PHE A 28 -11.69 10.87 -3.87
CA PHE A 28 -12.50 11.60 -2.90
C PHE A 28 -12.97 12.97 -3.38
N LEU A 29 -12.26 13.62 -4.31
CA LEU A 29 -12.69 14.88 -4.91
C LEU A 29 -14.05 14.78 -5.63
N THR A 30 -14.38 13.60 -6.16
CA THR A 30 -15.66 13.34 -6.84
C THR A 30 -16.82 13.13 -5.87
N THR A 31 -16.58 13.15 -4.55
CA THR A 31 -17.59 12.92 -3.52
C THR A 31 -18.10 14.21 -2.89
N SER A 32 -19.10 14.08 -2.01
CA SER A 32 -19.62 15.19 -1.20
C SER A 32 -18.78 15.50 0.05
N ILE A 33 -17.51 15.08 0.08
CA ILE A 33 -16.59 15.42 1.17
C ILE A 33 -16.42 16.92 1.33
N LYS A 34 -16.31 17.38 2.58
CA LYS A 34 -16.20 18.81 2.88
C LYS A 34 -14.79 19.34 2.60
N GLU A 35 -13.78 18.63 3.09
CA GLU A 35 -12.38 19.06 3.03
C GLU A 35 -11.44 17.88 2.90
N ILE A 36 -10.36 18.04 2.14
CA ILE A 36 -9.26 17.08 2.04
C ILE A 36 -7.97 17.81 2.37
N ARG A 37 -7.27 17.34 3.39
CA ARG A 37 -5.98 17.86 3.83
C ARG A 37 -4.84 16.99 3.30
N ILE A 38 -3.84 17.64 2.72
CA ILE A 38 -2.64 17.00 2.22
C ILE A 38 -1.47 17.37 3.13
N LEU A 39 -0.96 16.40 3.88
CA LEU A 39 0.22 16.56 4.72
C LEU A 39 1.44 15.96 4.03
N SER A 40 2.45 16.77 3.78
CA SER A 40 3.70 16.35 3.14
C SER A 40 4.82 17.32 3.47
N ARG A 41 6.07 16.84 3.41
CA ARG A 41 7.29 17.67 3.57
C ARG A 41 7.62 18.50 2.31
N ASP A 42 7.10 18.04 1.16
CA ASP A 42 7.50 18.52 -0.17
C ASP A 42 6.58 19.66 -0.60
N GLU A 43 7.03 20.90 -0.36
CA GLU A 43 6.28 22.13 -0.72
C GLU A 43 6.10 22.28 -2.23
N GLU A 44 7.11 21.86 -3.01
CA GLU A 44 7.03 22.00 -4.48
C GLU A 44 5.93 21.11 -5.05
N LYS A 45 5.86 19.84 -4.62
CA LYS A 45 4.79 18.96 -5.04
C LYS A 45 3.43 19.46 -4.57
N GLN A 46 3.32 20.02 -3.36
CA GLN A 46 2.10 20.66 -2.89
C GLN A 46 1.72 21.86 -3.76
N HIS A 47 2.70 22.69 -4.16
CA HIS A 47 2.44 23.81 -5.07
C HIS A 47 1.93 23.33 -6.43
N ARG A 48 2.56 22.32 -7.02
CA ARG A 48 2.09 21.71 -8.30
C ARG A 48 0.68 21.16 -8.16
N MET A 49 0.34 20.51 -7.05
CA MET A 49 -1.02 20.02 -6.79
C MET A 49 -2.01 21.17 -6.67
N ARG A 50 -1.66 22.26 -5.97
CA ARG A 50 -2.50 23.45 -5.83
C ARG A 50 -2.82 24.07 -7.18
N VAL A 51 -1.82 24.18 -8.06
CA VAL A 51 -1.97 24.70 -9.42
C VAL A 51 -2.80 23.76 -10.30
N ARG A 52 -2.57 22.44 -10.18
CA ARG A 52 -3.26 21.41 -10.98
C ARG A 52 -4.74 21.31 -10.64
N TYR A 53 -5.09 21.20 -9.37
CA TYR A 53 -6.46 20.89 -8.96
C TYR A 53 -7.34 22.14 -8.82
N LYS A 54 -6.81 23.26 -8.36
CA LYS A 54 -7.54 24.53 -8.12
C LYS A 54 -8.89 24.32 -7.44
N ASN A 55 -8.95 23.42 -6.46
CA ASN A 55 -10.18 22.97 -5.81
C ASN A 55 -10.30 23.54 -4.40
N PRO A 56 -11.42 24.23 -4.04
CA PRO A 56 -11.57 24.87 -2.73
C PRO A 56 -11.67 23.88 -1.56
N LYS A 57 -11.94 22.59 -1.82
CA LYS A 57 -11.93 21.55 -0.78
C LYS A 57 -10.52 21.21 -0.28
N LEU A 58 -9.47 21.57 -1.02
CA LEU A 58 -8.10 21.18 -0.69
C LEU A 58 -7.44 22.16 0.28
N ARG A 59 -6.78 21.58 1.30
CA ARG A 59 -5.89 22.29 2.22
C ARG A 59 -4.54 21.58 2.25
N PHE A 60 -3.48 22.35 2.27
CA PHE A 60 -2.12 21.84 2.19
C PHE A 60 -1.37 22.22 3.47
N TYR A 61 -0.83 21.21 4.14
CA TYR A 61 -0.04 21.34 5.36
C TYR A 61 1.37 20.86 5.08
N ILE A 62 2.37 21.72 5.34
CA ILE A 62 3.76 21.32 5.33
C ILE A 62 4.07 20.73 6.70
N GLY A 63 4.53 19.46 6.73
CA GLY A 63 4.86 18.80 7.97
C GLY A 63 5.53 17.44 7.73
N ASP A 64 6.20 16.94 8.74
CA ASP A 64 6.93 15.68 8.74
C ASP A 64 6.31 14.73 9.77
N VAL A 65 5.88 13.53 9.35
CA VAL A 65 5.34 12.53 10.28
C VAL A 65 6.33 12.11 11.36
N ARG A 66 7.63 12.31 11.14
CA ARG A 66 8.68 12.05 12.13
C ARG A 66 8.70 13.08 13.28
N ASP A 67 8.05 14.21 13.08
CA ASP A 67 7.96 15.28 14.06
C ASP A 67 6.49 15.46 14.50
N SER A 68 6.18 15.02 15.72
CA SER A 68 4.84 15.05 16.28
C SER A 68 4.26 16.48 16.41
N TYR A 69 5.11 17.50 16.60
CA TYR A 69 4.66 18.89 16.71
C TYR A 69 4.02 19.40 15.42
N THR A 70 4.51 18.95 14.25
CA THR A 70 4.00 19.42 12.96
C THR A 70 2.65 18.79 12.59
N LEU A 71 2.13 17.85 13.39
CA LEU A 71 0.89 17.12 13.09
C LEU A 71 -0.35 17.80 13.68
N SER A 72 -0.26 18.46 14.81
CA SER A 72 -1.40 18.94 15.59
C SER A 72 -2.39 19.77 14.76
N ASP A 73 -1.90 20.78 14.05
CA ASP A 73 -2.76 21.68 13.26
C ASP A 73 -3.44 20.95 12.11
N ALA A 74 -2.72 20.01 11.48
CA ALA A 74 -3.26 19.22 10.37
C ALA A 74 -4.37 18.27 10.83
N PHE A 75 -4.35 17.79 12.09
CA PHE A 75 -5.29 16.83 12.65
C PHE A 75 -6.52 17.48 13.30
N SER A 76 -6.49 18.76 13.64
CA SER A 76 -7.60 19.45 14.30
C SER A 76 -8.89 19.37 13.49
N GLY A 77 -9.94 18.73 14.01
CA GLY A 77 -11.24 18.56 13.35
C GLY A 77 -11.25 17.61 12.15
N VAL A 78 -10.30 16.69 12.06
CA VAL A 78 -10.25 15.63 11.06
C VAL A 78 -11.18 14.47 11.45
N ASP A 79 -12.00 13.99 10.51
CA ASP A 79 -12.83 12.79 10.73
C ASP A 79 -12.11 11.50 10.34
N TYR A 80 -11.36 11.52 9.24
CA TYR A 80 -10.71 10.34 8.64
C TYR A 80 -9.25 10.62 8.28
N VAL A 81 -8.38 9.62 8.46
CA VAL A 81 -6.96 9.71 8.07
C VAL A 81 -6.59 8.55 7.17
N PHE A 82 -6.03 8.85 6.01
CA PHE A 82 -5.30 7.89 5.19
C PHE A 82 -3.80 8.10 5.39
N HIS A 83 -3.16 7.14 6.07
CA HIS A 83 -1.72 7.22 6.35
C HIS A 83 -0.91 6.49 5.28
N ALA A 84 -0.40 7.25 4.30
CA ALA A 84 0.42 6.74 3.20
C ALA A 84 1.87 7.28 3.20
N ALA A 85 2.25 8.09 4.18
CA ALA A 85 3.63 8.57 4.31
C ALA A 85 4.57 7.43 4.70
N ALA A 86 5.52 7.10 3.84
CA ALA A 86 6.49 6.04 4.08
C ALA A 86 7.75 6.19 3.20
N LEU A 87 8.86 5.60 3.62
CA LEU A 87 9.94 5.20 2.73
C LEU A 87 9.62 3.82 2.17
N LYS A 88 9.59 3.68 0.83
CA LYS A 88 9.15 2.46 0.14
C LYS A 88 10.20 1.82 -0.78
N GLN A 89 11.29 2.53 -1.06
CA GLN A 89 12.34 2.01 -1.94
C GLN A 89 13.26 1.07 -1.15
N VAL A 90 13.30 -0.20 -1.55
CA VAL A 90 14.11 -1.22 -0.87
C VAL A 90 15.58 -0.80 -0.79
N PRO A 91 16.26 -0.40 -1.88
CA PRO A 91 17.67 0.00 -1.80
C PRO A 91 17.89 1.17 -0.81
N SER A 92 17.04 2.19 -0.87
CA SER A 92 17.18 3.34 0.03
C SER A 92 17.01 2.95 1.50
N CYS A 93 16.10 2.02 1.80
CA CYS A 93 15.90 1.55 3.16
C CYS A 93 17.06 0.65 3.64
N GLU A 94 17.66 -0.14 2.76
CA GLU A 94 18.86 -0.93 3.08
C GLU A 94 20.06 -0.05 3.41
N PHE A 95 20.29 1.01 2.63
CA PHE A 95 21.40 1.95 2.90
C PHE A 95 21.13 2.89 4.09
N PHE A 96 19.86 3.21 4.35
CA PHE A 96 19.45 4.13 5.41
C PHE A 96 18.37 3.54 6.31
N PRO A 97 18.63 2.41 6.99
CA PRO A 97 17.59 1.69 7.75
C PRO A 97 17.01 2.52 8.90
N ILE A 98 17.80 3.38 9.54
CA ILE A 98 17.32 4.26 10.60
C ILE A 98 16.32 5.29 10.05
N GLU A 99 16.50 5.81 8.84
CA GLU A 99 15.52 6.72 8.23
C GLU A 99 14.21 5.98 7.89
N ALA A 100 14.29 4.70 7.51
CA ALA A 100 13.11 3.85 7.35
C ALA A 100 12.40 3.63 8.70
N VAL A 101 13.11 3.34 9.78
CA VAL A 101 12.55 3.24 11.14
C VAL A 101 11.88 4.55 11.55
N LYS A 102 12.58 5.68 11.44
CA LYS A 102 12.02 7.00 11.79
C LYS A 102 10.74 7.32 11.04
N THR A 103 10.66 6.98 9.75
CA THR A 103 9.50 7.32 8.91
C THR A 103 8.38 6.29 9.03
N ASN A 104 8.70 4.99 8.85
CA ASN A 104 7.69 3.95 8.75
C ASN A 104 7.19 3.48 10.12
N VAL A 105 8.06 3.53 11.15
CA VAL A 105 7.76 3.06 12.51
C VAL A 105 7.36 4.24 13.39
N LEU A 106 8.31 5.13 13.72
CA LEU A 106 8.06 6.26 14.61
C LEU A 106 7.10 7.28 14.00
N GLY A 107 7.18 7.51 12.69
CA GLY A 107 6.25 8.38 11.97
C GLY A 107 4.81 7.85 12.03
N THR A 108 4.62 6.54 11.91
CA THR A 108 3.28 5.94 12.10
C THR A 108 2.82 6.09 13.55
N GLU A 109 3.69 5.82 14.52
CA GLU A 109 3.38 6.02 15.95
C GLU A 109 2.90 7.46 16.22
N ASN A 110 3.60 8.47 15.69
CA ASN A 110 3.22 9.88 15.84
C ASN A 110 1.85 10.18 15.21
N VAL A 111 1.61 9.67 13.98
CA VAL A 111 0.33 9.85 13.27
C VAL A 111 -0.83 9.23 14.04
N LEU A 112 -0.65 8.02 14.59
CA LEU A 112 -1.68 7.34 15.36
C LEU A 112 -1.94 8.04 16.71
N ASN A 113 -0.89 8.52 17.39
CA ASN A 113 -1.03 9.31 18.60
C ASN A 113 -1.79 10.62 18.33
N ALA A 114 -1.47 11.33 17.25
CA ALA A 114 -2.19 12.54 16.85
C ALA A 114 -3.66 12.23 16.52
N ALA A 115 -3.92 11.13 15.80
CA ALA A 115 -5.29 10.72 15.47
C ALA A 115 -6.13 10.43 16.72
N ILE A 116 -5.56 9.71 17.69
CA ILE A 116 -6.23 9.40 18.97
C ILE A 116 -6.46 10.69 19.78
N ALA A 117 -5.45 11.55 19.90
CA ALA A 117 -5.56 12.80 20.66
C ALA A 117 -6.62 13.75 20.08
N HIS A 118 -6.81 13.75 18.76
CA HIS A 118 -7.81 14.57 18.06
C HIS A 118 -9.13 13.83 17.80
N GLN A 119 -9.34 12.64 18.38
CA GLN A 119 -10.57 11.84 18.25
C GLN A 119 -11.00 11.59 16.80
N VAL A 120 -10.03 11.32 15.94
CA VAL A 120 -10.26 10.90 14.56
C VAL A 120 -11.09 9.62 14.56
N LYS A 121 -12.16 9.55 13.79
CA LYS A 121 -13.07 8.40 13.75
C LYS A 121 -12.37 7.14 13.25
N LYS A 122 -11.67 7.26 12.12
CA LYS A 122 -10.98 6.09 11.54
C LYS A 122 -9.68 6.49 10.83
N VAL A 123 -8.65 5.67 11.05
CA VAL A 123 -7.36 5.74 10.38
C VAL A 123 -7.17 4.49 9.54
N VAL A 124 -6.85 4.65 8.26
CA VAL A 124 -6.42 3.55 7.39
C VAL A 124 -4.91 3.68 7.15
N CYS A 125 -4.15 2.68 7.61
CA CYS A 125 -2.70 2.61 7.43
C CYS A 125 -2.34 1.77 6.21
N LEU A 126 -1.49 2.32 5.35
CA LEU A 126 -1.03 1.67 4.13
C LEU A 126 0.12 0.72 4.40
N SER A 127 -0.06 -0.60 4.18
CA SER A 127 0.98 -1.62 4.26
C SER A 127 1.30 -2.24 2.90
N THR A 128 1.96 -3.39 2.86
CA THR A 128 2.52 -4.00 1.66
C THR A 128 2.75 -5.51 1.88
N ASP A 129 2.79 -6.29 0.79
CA ASP A 129 3.24 -7.68 0.73
C ASP A 129 4.64 -7.89 1.36
N LYS A 130 5.50 -6.88 1.29
CA LYS A 130 6.85 -6.94 1.83
C LYS A 130 6.93 -6.91 3.36
N ALA A 131 5.81 -6.57 4.03
CA ALA A 131 5.68 -6.67 5.48
C ALA A 131 5.51 -8.14 5.95
N VAL A 132 5.10 -9.03 5.03
CA VAL A 132 4.89 -10.47 5.28
C VAL A 132 6.19 -11.22 5.01
N TYR A 133 6.67 -12.00 5.97
CA TYR A 133 7.98 -12.68 5.90
C TYR A 133 9.09 -11.72 5.41
N PRO A 134 9.34 -10.61 6.09
CA PRO A 134 10.19 -9.54 5.59
C PRO A 134 11.66 -9.96 5.52
N ILE A 135 12.31 -9.73 4.37
CA ILE A 135 13.73 -10.03 4.15
C ILE A 135 14.57 -8.77 3.90
N ASN A 136 13.97 -7.59 3.98
CA ASN A 136 14.65 -6.31 3.78
C ASN A 136 14.15 -5.26 4.78
N ALA A 137 14.94 -4.20 5.01
CA ALA A 137 14.66 -3.16 6.00
C ALA A 137 13.31 -2.46 5.76
N MET A 138 12.91 -2.24 4.50
CA MET A 138 11.62 -1.66 4.19
C MET A 138 10.47 -2.56 4.67
N GLY A 139 10.51 -3.85 4.35
CA GLY A 139 9.52 -4.84 4.79
C GLY A 139 9.49 -4.99 6.31
N MET A 140 10.67 -5.08 6.96
CA MET A 140 10.78 -5.16 8.43
C MET A 140 10.12 -3.96 9.12
N THR A 141 10.40 -2.74 8.63
CA THR A 141 9.79 -1.53 9.20
C THR A 141 8.28 -1.47 8.97
N LYS A 142 7.79 -1.98 7.85
CA LYS A 142 6.35 -2.08 7.58
C LYS A 142 5.68 -3.17 8.44
N GLY A 143 6.32 -4.30 8.67
CA GLY A 143 5.83 -5.33 9.59
C GLY A 143 5.71 -4.80 11.03
N ILE A 144 6.72 -4.04 11.51
CA ILE A 144 6.65 -3.37 12.82
C ILE A 144 5.51 -2.33 12.84
N MET A 145 5.34 -1.55 11.76
CA MET A 145 4.24 -0.59 11.62
C MET A 145 2.87 -1.27 11.82
N GLU A 146 2.64 -2.44 11.21
CA GLU A 146 1.39 -3.19 11.40
C GLU A 146 1.17 -3.60 12.86
N LYS A 147 2.23 -4.02 13.56
CA LYS A 147 2.14 -4.36 15.00
C LYS A 147 1.82 -3.15 15.86
N ILE A 148 2.39 -1.97 15.56
CA ILE A 148 2.07 -0.71 16.24
C ILE A 148 0.60 -0.34 15.98
N MET A 149 0.15 -0.43 14.75
CA MET A 149 -1.24 -0.16 14.36
C MET A 149 -2.21 -1.02 15.18
N ILE A 150 -1.98 -2.32 15.26
CA ILE A 150 -2.81 -3.26 16.02
C ILE A 150 -2.77 -2.92 17.52
N ALA A 151 -1.59 -2.64 18.08
CA ALA A 151 -1.44 -2.29 19.49
C ALA A 151 -2.18 -0.99 19.85
N LYS A 152 -2.04 0.05 19.01
CA LYS A 152 -2.75 1.33 19.21
C LYS A 152 -4.26 1.17 19.07
N SER A 153 -4.70 0.35 18.13
CA SER A 153 -6.12 0.06 17.94
C SER A 153 -6.78 -0.53 19.17
N ARG A 154 -6.10 -1.43 19.89
CA ARG A 154 -6.60 -2.02 21.15
C ARG A 154 -6.81 -0.97 22.25
N ASN A 155 -5.89 -0.01 22.34
CA ASN A 155 -5.85 0.98 23.41
C ASN A 155 -6.66 2.24 23.10
N SER A 156 -7.22 2.37 21.90
CA SER A 156 -8.04 3.51 21.51
C SER A 156 -9.52 3.24 21.78
N ALA A 157 -10.19 4.11 22.53
CA ALA A 157 -11.63 4.00 22.80
C ALA A 157 -12.45 4.41 21.55
N GLU A 158 -12.16 5.56 20.97
CA GLU A 158 -12.98 6.23 19.95
C GLU A 158 -12.43 6.07 18.52
N THR A 159 -11.11 6.01 18.37
CA THR A 159 -10.48 5.94 17.05
C THR A 159 -10.35 4.49 16.57
N GLU A 160 -10.97 4.16 15.45
CA GLU A 160 -10.77 2.88 14.77
C GLU A 160 -9.52 2.96 13.90
N ILE A 161 -8.58 2.04 14.10
CA ILE A 161 -7.33 1.98 13.34
C ILE A 161 -7.31 0.66 12.59
N VAL A 162 -7.18 0.71 11.25
CA VAL A 162 -7.20 -0.44 10.36
C VAL A 162 -6.05 -0.37 9.36
N GLY A 163 -5.66 -1.50 8.80
CA GLY A 163 -4.63 -1.60 7.78
C GLY A 163 -5.16 -2.06 6.43
N THR A 164 -4.42 -1.70 5.39
CA THR A 164 -4.59 -2.31 4.06
C THR A 164 -3.26 -2.87 3.60
N ARG A 165 -3.27 -4.10 3.08
CA ARG A 165 -2.10 -4.78 2.55
C ARG A 165 -2.38 -5.18 1.11
N TYR A 166 -1.44 -4.86 0.20
CA TYR A 166 -1.55 -5.21 -1.21
C TYR A 166 -0.17 -5.47 -1.80
N GLY A 167 -0.17 -6.14 -2.95
CA GLY A 167 1.03 -6.46 -3.70
C GLY A 167 1.56 -5.29 -4.53
N ASN A 168 2.17 -5.60 -5.65
CA ASN A 168 2.74 -4.59 -6.53
C ASN A 168 1.62 -3.80 -7.24
N VAL A 169 1.61 -2.48 -7.02
CA VAL A 169 0.76 -1.58 -7.80
C VAL A 169 1.45 -1.27 -9.12
N MET A 170 0.80 -1.63 -10.22
CA MET A 170 1.30 -1.44 -11.58
C MET A 170 1.59 0.03 -11.87
N SER A 171 2.63 0.30 -12.66
CA SER A 171 3.03 1.66 -13.05
C SER A 171 3.35 2.62 -11.88
N SER A 172 3.54 2.10 -10.67
CA SER A 172 4.02 2.94 -9.57
C SER A 172 5.45 3.40 -9.83
N ARG A 173 5.80 4.63 -9.38
CA ARG A 173 7.14 5.19 -9.59
C ARG A 173 8.23 4.24 -9.06
N GLY A 174 9.24 3.94 -9.90
CA GLY A 174 10.34 3.04 -9.59
C GLY A 174 9.98 1.55 -9.63
N SER A 175 8.86 1.18 -10.26
CA SER A 175 8.49 -0.22 -10.49
C SER A 175 8.94 -0.72 -11.87
N VAL A 176 8.79 -2.03 -12.10
CA VAL A 176 9.30 -2.73 -13.30
C VAL A 176 8.67 -2.25 -14.60
N ILE A 177 7.38 -1.90 -14.63
CA ILE A 177 6.69 -1.46 -15.85
C ILE A 177 7.26 -0.14 -16.38
N PRO A 178 7.39 0.95 -15.59
CA PRO A 178 8.10 2.15 -16.05
C PRO A 178 9.54 1.89 -16.47
N LEU A 179 10.25 0.99 -15.80
CA LEU A 179 11.62 0.61 -16.16
C LEU A 179 11.65 -0.04 -17.56
N PHE A 180 10.79 -1.02 -17.83
CA PHE A 180 10.69 -1.66 -19.13
C PHE A 180 10.32 -0.66 -20.23
N PHE A 181 9.38 0.23 -19.95
CA PHE A 181 9.01 1.27 -20.89
C PHE A 181 10.18 2.21 -21.21
N GLU A 182 10.92 2.65 -20.20
CA GLU A 182 12.11 3.48 -20.39
C GLU A 182 13.19 2.75 -21.22
N GLN A 183 13.42 1.46 -20.92
CA GLN A 183 14.36 0.63 -21.69
C GLN A 183 13.95 0.48 -23.16
N ILE A 184 12.64 0.31 -23.44
CA ILE A 184 12.11 0.29 -24.81
C ILE A 184 12.36 1.63 -25.51
N CYS A 185 12.03 2.76 -24.88
CA CYS A 185 12.26 4.09 -25.42
C CYS A 185 13.74 4.36 -25.73
N GLN A 186 14.63 3.87 -24.88
CA GLN A 186 16.09 3.98 -25.04
C GLN A 186 16.69 2.90 -25.95
N LYS A 187 15.87 2.01 -26.51
CA LYS A 187 16.29 0.87 -27.32
C LYS A 187 17.29 -0.04 -26.61
N GLN A 188 17.11 -0.26 -25.31
CA GLN A 188 17.91 -1.13 -24.46
C GLN A 188 17.23 -2.49 -24.28
N GLU A 189 17.98 -3.51 -23.88
CA GLU A 189 17.43 -4.81 -23.50
C GLU A 189 16.57 -4.67 -22.24
N LEU A 190 15.42 -5.36 -22.19
CA LEU A 190 14.61 -5.43 -20.97
C LEU A 190 15.35 -6.26 -19.92
N THR A 191 15.55 -5.71 -18.73
CA THR A 191 16.28 -6.41 -17.67
C THR A 191 15.35 -7.17 -16.77
N VAL A 192 15.38 -8.50 -16.83
CA VAL A 192 14.58 -9.41 -16.00
C VAL A 192 15.45 -10.03 -14.93
N THR A 193 15.01 -9.97 -13.69
CA THR A 193 15.77 -10.48 -12.53
C THR A 193 15.89 -12.01 -12.57
N ALA A 194 14.74 -12.71 -12.63
CA ALA A 194 14.65 -14.15 -12.82
C ALA A 194 13.33 -14.48 -13.54
N PRO A 195 13.32 -15.38 -14.53
CA PRO A 195 12.12 -15.72 -15.29
C PRO A 195 10.96 -16.24 -14.44
N ALA A 196 11.25 -17.06 -13.42
CA ALA A 196 10.26 -17.65 -12.53
C ALA A 196 9.75 -16.69 -11.44
N MET A 197 10.35 -15.50 -11.32
CA MET A 197 9.95 -14.52 -10.31
C MET A 197 8.55 -14.01 -10.60
N THR A 198 7.64 -14.14 -9.62
CA THR A 198 6.26 -13.68 -9.78
C THR A 198 5.97 -12.43 -8.96
N ARG A 199 5.04 -11.62 -9.46
CA ARG A 199 4.55 -10.43 -8.77
C ARG A 199 3.03 -10.37 -8.91
N PHE A 200 2.38 -9.92 -7.85
CA PHE A 200 0.98 -9.55 -7.92
C PHE A 200 0.79 -8.39 -8.90
N MET A 201 -0.31 -8.42 -9.65
CA MET A 201 -0.67 -7.39 -10.62
C MET A 201 -1.95 -6.71 -10.17
N MET A 202 -1.81 -5.47 -9.71
CA MET A 202 -2.93 -4.68 -9.23
C MET A 202 -2.85 -3.26 -9.78
N THR A 203 -3.99 -2.73 -10.21
CA THR A 203 -4.09 -1.34 -10.65
C THR A 203 -4.15 -0.40 -9.44
N LEU A 204 -3.79 0.86 -9.67
CA LEU A 204 -3.88 1.89 -8.63
C LEU A 204 -5.35 2.15 -8.24
N SER A 205 -6.29 2.00 -9.18
CA SER A 205 -7.74 2.12 -8.90
C SER A 205 -8.23 1.05 -7.94
N GLU A 206 -7.85 -0.22 -8.14
CA GLU A 206 -8.19 -1.32 -7.24
C GLU A 206 -7.62 -1.09 -5.84
N ALA A 207 -6.38 -0.59 -5.75
CA ALA A 207 -5.76 -0.26 -4.48
C ALA A 207 -6.52 0.86 -3.73
N VAL A 208 -7.04 1.86 -4.44
CA VAL A 208 -7.88 2.91 -3.87
C VAL A 208 -9.23 2.36 -3.39
N GLU A 209 -9.86 1.47 -4.14
CA GLU A 209 -11.11 0.82 -3.71
C GLU A 209 -10.92 -0.03 -2.45
N LEU A 210 -9.76 -0.69 -2.26
CA LEU A 210 -9.42 -1.37 -1.01
C LEU A 210 -9.37 -0.39 0.18
N VAL A 211 -8.78 0.80 0.00
CA VAL A 211 -8.74 1.84 1.04
C VAL A 211 -10.14 2.29 1.41
N ILE A 212 -11.01 2.54 0.42
CA ILE A 212 -12.41 2.92 0.65
C ILE A 212 -13.15 1.80 1.38
N PHE A 213 -12.95 0.55 0.96
CA PHE A 213 -13.53 -0.61 1.61
C PHE A 213 -13.12 -0.70 3.09
N ALA A 214 -11.84 -0.48 3.39
CA ALA A 214 -11.31 -0.47 4.75
C ALA A 214 -11.91 0.67 5.61
N PHE A 215 -12.10 1.85 5.04
CA PHE A 215 -12.80 2.94 5.73
C PHE A 215 -14.24 2.58 6.10
N LEU A 216 -14.95 1.89 5.21
CA LEU A 216 -16.38 1.60 5.38
C LEU A 216 -16.64 0.39 6.26
N ASN A 217 -15.80 -0.65 6.18
CA ASN A 217 -16.08 -1.97 6.75
C ASN A 217 -15.10 -2.42 7.83
N GLY A 218 -14.02 -1.66 8.06
CA GLY A 218 -12.98 -2.07 9.00
C GLY A 218 -13.38 -1.87 10.45
N GLU A 219 -13.05 -2.84 11.27
CA GLU A 219 -13.11 -2.80 12.73
C GLU A 219 -11.71 -2.62 13.33
N LYS A 220 -11.63 -2.34 14.62
CA LYS A 220 -10.36 -2.07 15.31
C LYS A 220 -9.31 -3.16 15.09
N GLY A 221 -8.19 -2.81 14.48
CA GLY A 221 -7.04 -3.68 14.27
C GLY A 221 -7.12 -4.60 13.06
N ASP A 222 -8.20 -4.56 12.29
CA ASP A 222 -8.34 -5.31 11.04
C ASP A 222 -7.27 -4.93 10.02
N ILE A 223 -6.80 -5.92 9.27
CA ILE A 223 -6.01 -5.70 8.05
C ILE A 223 -6.77 -6.31 6.87
N PHE A 224 -7.07 -5.46 5.89
CA PHE A 224 -7.66 -5.91 4.63
C PHE A 224 -6.60 -6.16 3.57
N VAL A 225 -6.73 -7.28 2.89
CA VAL A 225 -5.79 -7.75 1.89
C VAL A 225 -6.50 -7.88 0.54
N GLN A 226 -5.94 -7.24 -0.48
CA GLN A 226 -6.44 -7.35 -1.85
C GLN A 226 -6.11 -8.74 -2.41
N LYS A 227 -7.12 -9.45 -2.90
CA LYS A 227 -6.91 -10.61 -3.78
C LYS A 227 -6.55 -10.10 -5.16
N SER A 228 -5.35 -10.43 -5.61
CA SER A 228 -4.85 -9.97 -6.90
C SER A 228 -4.33 -11.14 -7.71
N PRO A 229 -4.52 -11.15 -9.02
CA PRO A 229 -3.82 -12.08 -9.89
C PRO A 229 -2.32 -11.77 -9.88
N ALA A 230 -1.52 -12.71 -10.35
CA ALA A 230 -0.08 -12.54 -10.48
C ALA A 230 0.41 -12.96 -11.86
N ALA A 231 1.62 -12.51 -12.19
CA ALA A 231 2.31 -12.96 -13.39
C ALA A 231 3.82 -13.11 -13.13
N PRO A 232 4.50 -14.00 -13.87
CA PRO A 232 5.95 -13.98 -13.98
C PRO A 232 6.44 -12.64 -14.53
N VAL A 233 7.56 -12.14 -14.02
CA VAL A 233 8.16 -10.91 -14.56
C VAL A 233 8.60 -11.10 -16.02
N TRP A 234 8.92 -12.32 -16.40
CA TRP A 234 9.20 -12.71 -17.78
C TRP A 234 8.00 -12.47 -18.71
N ASP A 235 6.81 -12.96 -18.33
CA ASP A 235 5.58 -12.80 -19.12
C ASP A 235 5.19 -11.32 -19.24
N LEU A 236 5.45 -10.53 -18.21
CA LEU A 236 5.27 -9.08 -18.25
C LEU A 236 6.23 -8.42 -19.26
N ALA A 237 7.48 -8.87 -19.32
CA ALA A 237 8.44 -8.40 -20.32
C ALA A 237 7.98 -8.77 -21.74
N GLN A 238 7.50 -10.00 -21.95
CA GLN A 238 6.93 -10.43 -23.22
C GLN A 238 5.69 -9.61 -23.61
N ALA A 239 4.78 -9.36 -22.68
CA ALA A 239 3.61 -8.51 -22.94
C ALA A 239 4.01 -7.10 -23.39
N MET A 240 5.04 -6.50 -22.77
CA MET A 240 5.59 -5.21 -23.17
C MET A 240 6.24 -5.27 -24.55
N GLN A 241 6.99 -6.34 -24.86
CA GLN A 241 7.60 -6.54 -26.17
C GLN A 241 6.56 -6.63 -27.28
N VAL A 242 5.52 -7.44 -27.10
CA VAL A 242 4.44 -7.57 -28.09
C VAL A 242 3.71 -6.24 -28.25
N LEU A 243 3.38 -5.58 -27.15
CA LEU A 243 2.64 -4.32 -27.16
C LEU A 243 3.35 -3.19 -27.90
N TYR A 244 4.68 -3.12 -27.77
CA TYR A 244 5.51 -2.08 -28.39
C TYR A 244 6.24 -2.55 -29.66
N ASN A 245 5.92 -3.74 -30.18
CA ASN A 245 6.62 -4.36 -31.31
C ASN A 245 8.16 -4.35 -31.16
N TYR A 246 8.61 -4.75 -29.96
CA TYR A 246 10.01 -4.68 -29.54
C TYR A 246 10.66 -6.06 -29.55
N SER A 247 11.66 -6.26 -30.39
CA SER A 247 12.22 -7.59 -30.75
C SER A 247 13.50 -7.98 -30.00
N ARG A 248 14.07 -7.09 -29.15
CA ARG A 248 15.29 -7.44 -28.40
C ARG A 248 14.98 -8.43 -27.30
N GLU A 249 15.76 -9.50 -27.21
CA GLU A 249 15.61 -10.47 -26.12
C GLU A 249 15.83 -9.83 -24.74
N PRO A 250 15.01 -10.17 -23.74
CA PRO A 250 15.23 -9.72 -22.37
C PRO A 250 16.52 -10.30 -21.79
N LYS A 251 17.29 -9.48 -21.10
CA LYS A 251 18.52 -9.88 -20.42
C LYS A 251 18.21 -10.33 -18.99
N ILE A 252 18.60 -11.55 -18.65
CA ILE A 252 18.52 -12.04 -17.26
C ILE A 252 19.69 -11.47 -16.48
N ILE A 253 19.38 -10.71 -15.40
CA ILE A 253 20.40 -10.02 -14.57
C ILE A 253 20.66 -10.69 -13.21
N GLY A 254 19.89 -11.72 -12.86
CA GLY A 254 19.96 -12.36 -11.55
C GLY A 254 19.18 -11.61 -10.45
N MET A 255 18.97 -12.27 -9.32
CA MET A 255 18.26 -11.71 -8.18
C MET A 255 19.08 -10.61 -7.50
N ARG A 256 18.40 -9.53 -7.11
CA ARG A 256 19.00 -8.49 -6.29
C ARG A 256 18.88 -8.81 -4.81
N ASN A 257 19.75 -8.21 -3.99
CA ASN A 257 19.64 -8.35 -2.55
C ASN A 257 18.31 -7.79 -2.04
N GLY A 258 17.62 -8.53 -1.16
CA GLY A 258 16.34 -8.13 -0.58
C GLY A 258 15.13 -8.36 -1.48
N GLU A 259 15.26 -9.08 -2.60
CA GLU A 259 14.13 -9.49 -3.46
C GLU A 259 13.73 -10.94 -3.20
N LYS A 260 12.43 -11.23 -3.19
CA LYS A 260 11.85 -12.57 -3.12
C LYS A 260 11.55 -13.11 -4.51
N ILE A 261 11.59 -14.44 -4.69
CA ILE A 261 11.05 -15.09 -5.90
C ILE A 261 9.55 -14.86 -6.01
N HIS A 262 8.82 -15.15 -4.92
CA HIS A 262 7.37 -14.94 -4.82
C HIS A 262 7.07 -13.99 -3.65
N GLU A 263 6.10 -13.12 -3.83
CA GLU A 263 5.64 -12.22 -2.76
C GLU A 263 4.46 -12.85 -2.03
N THR A 264 4.43 -12.72 -0.71
CA THR A 264 3.36 -13.25 0.15
C THR A 264 2.50 -12.13 0.69
N LEU A 265 1.19 -12.29 0.64
CA LEU A 265 0.20 -11.32 1.18
C LEU A 265 -0.38 -11.75 2.52
N LEU A 266 -0.56 -13.06 2.75
CA LEU A 266 -0.96 -13.61 4.05
C LEU A 266 -0.04 -14.78 4.41
N THR A 267 0.42 -14.82 5.66
CA THR A 267 1.11 -15.99 6.20
C THR A 267 0.12 -17.15 6.39
N ARG A 268 0.64 -18.35 6.65
CA ARG A 268 -0.20 -19.52 6.99
C ARG A 268 -1.08 -19.24 8.21
N GLU A 269 -0.50 -18.62 9.23
CA GLU A 269 -1.18 -18.29 10.48
C GLU A 269 -2.27 -17.23 10.27
N GLU A 270 -2.03 -16.26 9.41
CA GLU A 270 -3.00 -15.24 9.02
C GLU A 270 -4.13 -15.84 8.18
N MET A 271 -3.82 -16.74 7.23
CA MET A 271 -4.84 -17.43 6.43
C MET A 271 -5.79 -18.26 7.29
N ALA A 272 -5.29 -18.93 8.31
CA ALA A 272 -6.10 -19.76 9.20
C ALA A 272 -7.18 -18.96 9.97
N VAL A 273 -6.95 -17.66 10.20
CA VAL A 273 -7.90 -16.78 10.91
C VAL A 273 -8.57 -15.77 10.00
N SER A 274 -8.20 -15.72 8.73
CA SER A 274 -8.73 -14.74 7.79
C SER A 274 -10.17 -15.06 7.38
N VAL A 275 -10.93 -14.01 7.12
CA VAL A 275 -12.29 -14.11 6.59
C VAL A 275 -12.25 -13.76 5.10
N ASP A 276 -12.78 -14.65 4.27
CA ASP A 276 -12.92 -14.43 2.84
C ASP A 276 -14.16 -13.54 2.56
N LEU A 277 -13.89 -12.33 2.03
CA LEU A 277 -14.92 -11.36 1.66
C LEU A 277 -15.08 -11.24 0.12
N GLY A 278 -14.77 -12.31 -0.61
CA GLY A 278 -14.81 -12.33 -2.07
C GLY A 278 -13.59 -11.66 -2.70
N ARG A 279 -13.62 -10.36 -2.90
CA ARG A 279 -12.49 -9.61 -3.46
C ARG A 279 -11.34 -9.35 -2.48
N TYR A 280 -11.59 -9.47 -1.18
CA TYR A 280 -10.65 -9.16 -0.12
C TYR A 280 -10.59 -10.29 0.90
N TYR A 281 -9.46 -10.42 1.57
CA TYR A 281 -9.38 -11.10 2.85
C TYR A 281 -9.39 -10.06 3.97
N ARG A 282 -10.05 -10.38 5.09
CA ARG A 282 -9.93 -9.64 6.34
C ARG A 282 -9.14 -10.49 7.32
N ILE A 283 -8.04 -9.96 7.81
CA ILE A 283 -7.30 -10.50 8.95
C ILE A 283 -7.81 -9.77 10.19
N PRO A 284 -8.55 -10.43 11.08
CA PRO A 284 -9.04 -9.79 12.30
C PRO A 284 -7.88 -9.49 13.25
N ALA A 285 -8.06 -8.49 14.11
CA ALA A 285 -7.11 -8.24 15.18
C ALA A 285 -6.94 -9.48 16.06
N PRO A 286 -5.70 -9.84 16.47
CA PRO A 286 -5.52 -10.95 17.40
C PRO A 286 -6.29 -10.72 18.70
N SER A 287 -7.07 -11.71 19.12
CA SER A 287 -7.70 -11.71 20.45
C SER A 287 -6.62 -11.84 21.51
N GLY A 288 -6.62 -10.96 22.49
CA GLY A 288 -5.68 -11.01 23.61
C GLY A 288 -5.69 -9.69 24.38
N ASP A 289 -5.67 -9.78 25.68
CA ASP A 289 -5.49 -8.65 26.57
C ASP A 289 -4.05 -8.57 27.09
N LEU A 290 -3.75 -7.57 27.91
CA LEU A 290 -2.42 -7.38 28.51
C LEU A 290 -2.13 -8.39 29.64
N ASN A 291 -3.05 -9.28 29.98
CA ASN A 291 -2.89 -10.24 31.06
C ASN A 291 -2.04 -11.47 30.69
N TYR A 292 -1.78 -11.71 29.42
CA TYR A 292 -0.95 -12.80 28.89
C TYR A 292 -1.34 -14.23 29.31
N GLU A 293 -2.28 -14.46 30.23
CA GLU A 293 -2.63 -15.80 30.72
C GLU A 293 -3.10 -16.73 29.60
N LYS A 294 -3.97 -16.24 28.73
CA LYS A 294 -4.46 -16.99 27.57
C LYS A 294 -3.38 -17.20 26.49
N TYR A 295 -2.44 -16.29 26.38
CA TYR A 295 -1.35 -16.39 25.41
C TYR A 295 -0.44 -17.59 25.68
N LEU A 296 -0.31 -18.01 26.95
CA LEU A 296 0.54 -19.12 27.37
C LEU A 296 -0.20 -20.47 27.42
N SER A 297 -1.53 -20.46 27.46
CA SER A 297 -2.34 -21.67 27.71
C SER A 297 -3.28 -22.07 26.58
N GLU A 298 -3.62 -21.16 25.68
CA GLU A 298 -4.59 -21.41 24.60
C GLU A 298 -3.90 -21.29 23.22
N GLY A 299 -4.02 -22.34 22.38
CA GLY A 299 -3.60 -22.37 20.99
C GLY A 299 -4.72 -22.84 20.08
N GLU A 300 -4.61 -22.57 18.79
CA GLU A 300 -5.58 -23.00 17.77
C GLU A 300 -4.94 -24.09 16.88
N PRO A 301 -5.36 -25.36 17.01
CA PRO A 301 -4.77 -26.49 16.26
C PRO A 301 -4.92 -26.39 14.74
N GLU A 302 -5.98 -25.72 14.25
CA GLU A 302 -6.27 -25.59 12.82
C GLU A 302 -5.28 -24.71 12.06
N ARG A 303 -4.50 -23.89 12.76
CA ARG A 303 -3.48 -23.01 12.15
C ARG A 303 -2.34 -23.72 11.44
N THR A 304 -2.18 -25.01 11.68
CA THR A 304 -1.04 -25.79 11.15
C THR A 304 -1.28 -26.38 9.75
N GLN A 305 -2.49 -26.35 9.22
CA GLN A 305 -2.87 -27.04 7.98
C GLN A 305 -3.15 -26.12 6.78
N THR A 306 -3.11 -24.81 6.98
CA THR A 306 -3.46 -23.84 5.94
C THR A 306 -2.23 -23.41 5.13
N GLU A 307 -2.37 -23.25 3.83
CA GLU A 307 -1.34 -22.68 2.97
C GLU A 307 -1.34 -21.15 3.02
N GLU A 308 -0.19 -20.52 2.83
CA GLU A 308 -0.07 -19.07 2.69
C GLU A 308 -0.70 -18.58 1.38
N TYR A 309 -1.07 -17.30 1.32
CA TYR A 309 -1.51 -16.66 0.08
C TYR A 309 -0.37 -15.84 -0.52
N ASN A 310 0.17 -16.31 -1.65
CA ASN A 310 1.33 -15.72 -2.29
C ASN A 310 1.14 -15.56 -3.81
N SER A 311 2.10 -14.89 -4.47
CA SER A 311 2.05 -14.62 -5.91
C SER A 311 2.33 -15.86 -6.78
N GLU A 312 2.65 -17.01 -6.20
CA GLU A 312 2.79 -18.27 -6.90
C GLU A 312 1.46 -19.04 -6.99
N ASN A 313 0.67 -19.06 -5.91
CA ASN A 313 -0.56 -19.85 -5.80
C ASN A 313 -1.86 -19.08 -6.05
N THR A 314 -1.77 -17.85 -6.56
CA THR A 314 -2.94 -17.07 -7.00
C THR A 314 -3.23 -17.27 -8.49
N GLN A 315 -4.35 -16.70 -8.97
CA GLN A 315 -4.68 -16.68 -10.40
C GLN A 315 -3.51 -16.13 -11.23
N ARG A 316 -3.12 -16.85 -12.28
CA ARG A 316 -2.07 -16.40 -13.21
C ARG A 316 -2.69 -15.67 -14.39
N LEU A 317 -2.09 -14.52 -14.74
CA LEU A 317 -2.44 -13.81 -15.97
C LEU A 317 -1.63 -14.35 -17.14
N THR A 318 -2.28 -14.47 -18.30
CA THR A 318 -1.64 -14.74 -19.58
C THR A 318 -0.98 -13.46 -20.12
N VAL A 319 -0.15 -13.58 -21.16
CA VAL A 319 0.47 -12.44 -21.85
C VAL A 319 -0.61 -11.51 -22.44
N GLU A 320 -1.71 -12.06 -23.00
CA GLU A 320 -2.81 -11.29 -23.56
C GLU A 320 -3.60 -10.52 -22.49
N GLU A 321 -3.83 -11.14 -21.33
CA GLU A 321 -4.46 -10.46 -20.20
C GLU A 321 -3.55 -9.34 -19.65
N LEU A 322 -2.23 -9.59 -19.57
CA LEU A 322 -1.26 -8.56 -19.19
C LEU A 322 -1.25 -7.38 -20.18
N MET A 323 -1.30 -7.63 -21.48
CA MET A 323 -1.41 -6.59 -22.49
C MET A 323 -2.68 -5.76 -22.34
N SER A 324 -3.81 -6.42 -22.07
CA SER A 324 -5.08 -5.74 -21.82
C SER A 324 -5.01 -4.86 -20.58
N LEU A 325 -4.42 -5.38 -19.51
CA LEU A 325 -4.23 -4.67 -18.26
C LEU A 325 -3.26 -3.48 -18.41
N LEU A 326 -2.15 -3.65 -19.14
CA LEU A 326 -1.20 -2.59 -19.47
C LEU A 326 -1.88 -1.44 -20.25
N LYS A 327 -2.71 -1.77 -21.25
CA LYS A 327 -3.49 -0.76 -22.00
C LYS A 327 -4.44 0.02 -21.08
N SER A 328 -5.09 -0.66 -20.14
CA SER A 328 -6.04 -0.01 -19.21
C SER A 328 -5.38 1.03 -18.29
N ILE A 329 -4.07 0.95 -18.08
CA ILE A 329 -3.29 1.87 -17.26
C ILE A 329 -2.41 2.84 -18.06
N GLY A 330 -2.66 2.94 -19.38
CA GLY A 330 -2.05 3.95 -20.26
C GLY A 330 -0.81 3.52 -21.02
N TYR A 331 -0.50 2.21 -21.11
CA TYR A 331 0.53 1.66 -21.99
C TYR A 331 -0.13 1.13 -23.26
N ASP A 332 -0.26 1.97 -24.28
CA ASP A 332 -1.05 1.73 -25.49
C ASP A 332 -0.23 1.21 -26.69
N GLY A 333 1.06 0.97 -26.51
CA GLY A 333 1.96 0.54 -27.58
C GLY A 333 2.56 1.69 -28.41
N ILE A 334 2.30 2.92 -28.05
CA ILE A 334 2.85 4.11 -28.71
C ILE A 334 4.08 4.59 -27.93
N ILE A 335 5.19 4.80 -28.62
CA ILE A 335 6.39 5.44 -28.07
C ILE A 335 6.26 6.94 -28.35
N PRO A 336 6.33 7.82 -27.33
CA PRO A 336 6.15 9.27 -27.49
C PRO A 336 7.24 9.92 -28.36
#